data_0358c95abcbd9217ae6c13262ac07454
#
_entry.id   0358c95abcbd9217ae6c13262ac07454
#
_cell.length_a   1.000
_cell.length_b   1.000
_cell.length_c   1.000
_cell.angle_alpha   90.00
_cell.angle_beta   90.00
_cell.angle_gamma   90.00
#
_symmetry.space_group_name_H-M   'P 1'
#
loop_
_entity.id
_entity.type
_entity.pdbx_description
1 polymer ?
#
loop_
_entity_poly.entity_id
_entity_poly.type
_entity_poly.pdbx_seq_one_letter_code
_entity_poly.pdbx_strand_id
1 'polypeptide(L)'
;MKTEMKNYLELKIPVQRNAQWYRELCDAMQEERIPVRWQNGFYHITVAFLHNDNHVMELRDAFSQILSGRQAPSITLDKLEAFATQSGKEIVINLAPSHPSDELLALIDAIRTVAISSGSQISKDFFIHITLGRIDAQDATLDEGKDVISALDFEPFTVSIQETEYRYFRGATINRWTLPSN
;
A
#
# COMPACT_ATOMS: atom_id res chain seq x y z
N MET A 1 28.77 10.35 0.36
CA MET A 1 27.51 10.08 1.09
C MET A 1 27.02 8.73 0.67
N LYS A 2 27.11 7.71 1.52
CA LYS A 2 26.50 6.41 1.22
C LYS A 2 25.00 6.62 1.18
N THR A 3 24.39 6.37 0.04
CA THR A 3 22.93 6.34 -0.08
C THR A 3 22.45 5.17 0.77
N GLU A 4 21.82 5.43 1.91
CA GLU A 4 21.19 4.37 2.71
C GLU A 4 20.19 3.64 1.83
N MET A 5 20.42 2.34 1.64
CA MET A 5 19.48 1.51 0.92
C MET A 5 18.24 1.32 1.77
N LYS A 6 17.15 1.89 1.30
CA LYS A 6 15.84 1.76 1.94
C LYS A 6 15.26 0.40 1.61
N ASN A 7 14.58 -0.18 2.59
CA ASN A 7 13.84 -1.42 2.41
C ASN A 7 12.47 -1.31 3.05
N TYR A 8 11.56 -2.17 2.67
CA TYR A 8 10.19 -2.10 3.16
C TYR A 8 9.49 -3.46 3.14
N LEU A 9 8.53 -3.59 4.04
CA LEU A 9 7.62 -4.72 4.07
C LEU A 9 6.25 -4.29 3.57
N GLU A 10 5.73 -5.05 2.62
CA GLU A 10 4.44 -4.80 2.00
C GLU A 10 3.53 -6.02 2.04
N LEU A 11 2.24 -5.76 2.18
CA LEU A 11 1.18 -6.75 1.99
C LEU A 11 0.65 -6.62 0.57
N LYS A 12 0.64 -7.72 -0.18
CA LYS A 12 0.13 -7.70 -1.56
C LYS A 12 -1.39 -7.82 -1.57
N ILE A 13 -2.01 -6.94 -2.31
CA ILE A 13 -3.47 -6.84 -2.42
C ILE A 13 -3.90 -7.20 -3.83
N PRO A 14 -4.70 -8.26 -4.04
CA PRO A 14 -5.20 -8.60 -5.35
C PRO A 14 -6.29 -7.61 -5.79
N VAL A 15 -5.94 -6.65 -6.63
CA VAL A 15 -6.86 -5.71 -7.25
C VAL A 15 -6.98 -6.03 -8.74
N GLN A 16 -8.20 -6.15 -9.23
CA GLN A 16 -8.46 -6.47 -10.64
C GLN A 16 -8.54 -5.19 -11.47
N ARG A 17 -7.54 -4.99 -12.36
CA ARG A 17 -7.51 -3.84 -13.28
C ARG A 17 -8.61 -3.88 -14.36
N ASN A 18 -9.20 -5.04 -14.59
CA ASN A 18 -10.32 -5.21 -15.52
C ASN A 18 -11.69 -5.00 -14.85
N ALA A 19 -11.74 -4.68 -13.56
CA ALA A 19 -12.98 -4.30 -12.89
C ALA A 19 -13.60 -3.06 -13.54
N GLN A 20 -14.91 -2.99 -13.57
CA GLN A 20 -15.63 -1.89 -14.22
C GLN A 20 -15.26 -0.54 -13.59
N TRP A 21 -15.27 -0.44 -12.26
CA TRP A 21 -14.94 0.80 -11.55
C TRP A 21 -13.54 1.30 -11.88
N TYR A 22 -12.55 0.39 -12.06
CA TYR A 22 -11.18 0.78 -12.39
C TYR A 22 -11.07 1.37 -13.80
N ARG A 23 -11.76 0.75 -14.76
CA ARG A 23 -11.83 1.28 -16.13
C ARG A 23 -12.51 2.65 -16.17
N GLU A 24 -13.64 2.78 -15.46
CA GLU A 24 -14.37 4.04 -15.34
C GLU A 24 -13.51 5.14 -14.70
N LEU A 25 -12.71 4.80 -13.70
CA LEU A 25 -11.75 5.73 -13.09
C LEU A 25 -10.69 6.20 -14.10
N CYS A 26 -10.10 5.27 -14.85
CA CYS A 26 -9.12 5.62 -15.89
C CYS A 26 -9.73 6.50 -16.98
N ASP A 27 -10.92 6.15 -17.44
CA ASP A 27 -11.62 6.89 -18.49
C ASP A 27 -12.01 8.30 -18.01
N ALA A 28 -12.55 8.43 -16.80
CA ALA A 28 -12.92 9.71 -16.20
C ALA A 28 -11.71 10.65 -16.04
N MET A 29 -10.57 10.15 -15.58
CA MET A 29 -9.36 10.96 -15.47
C MET A 29 -8.88 11.42 -16.85
N GLN A 30 -8.99 10.57 -17.86
CA GLN A 30 -8.61 10.90 -19.23
C GLN A 30 -9.57 11.95 -19.83
N GLU A 31 -10.86 11.83 -19.61
CA GLU A 31 -11.87 12.80 -20.08
C GLU A 31 -11.64 14.20 -19.49
N GLU A 32 -11.31 14.26 -18.21
CA GLU A 32 -10.95 15.50 -17.52
C GLU A 32 -9.51 15.98 -17.83
N ARG A 33 -8.77 15.25 -18.66
CA ARG A 33 -7.38 15.56 -19.06
C ARG A 33 -6.42 15.64 -17.89
N ILE A 34 -6.64 14.81 -16.87
CA ILE A 34 -5.75 14.67 -15.71
C ILE A 34 -4.78 13.53 -15.97
N PRO A 35 -3.48 13.80 -16.18
CA PRO A 35 -2.48 12.75 -16.37
C PRO A 35 -2.25 12.00 -15.07
N VAL A 36 -2.41 10.69 -15.09
CA VAL A 36 -2.17 9.82 -13.94
C VAL A 36 -1.06 8.83 -14.23
N ARG A 37 -0.09 8.75 -13.35
CA ARG A 37 0.89 7.66 -13.33
C ARG A 37 0.30 6.49 -12.56
N TRP A 38 -0.31 5.56 -13.29
CA TRP A 38 -0.93 4.39 -12.70
C TRP A 38 0.12 3.43 -12.14
N GLN A 39 -0.22 2.80 -11.01
CA GLN A 39 0.62 1.79 -10.38
C GLN A 39 0.84 0.60 -11.34
N ASN A 40 2.10 0.27 -11.56
CA ASN A 40 2.51 -0.93 -12.28
C ASN A 40 2.83 -2.06 -11.31
N GLY A 41 2.63 -3.30 -11.74
CA GLY A 41 2.90 -4.48 -10.93
C GLY A 41 1.81 -4.72 -9.88
N PHE A 42 2.21 -5.21 -8.72
CA PHE A 42 1.29 -5.56 -7.65
C PHE A 42 0.81 -4.33 -6.89
N TYR A 43 -0.47 -4.34 -6.53
CA TYR A 43 -0.99 -3.43 -5.54
C TYR A 43 -0.61 -3.90 -4.14
N HIS A 44 -0.36 -2.98 -3.23
CA HIS A 44 0.15 -3.32 -1.91
C HIS A 44 -0.19 -2.27 -0.86
N ILE A 45 -0.14 -2.70 0.39
CA ILE A 45 -0.05 -1.82 1.56
C ILE A 45 1.39 -1.86 2.02
N THR A 46 2.06 -0.72 2.05
CA THR A 46 3.38 -0.61 2.69
C THR A 46 3.20 -0.49 4.19
N VAL A 47 3.55 -1.53 4.92
CA VAL A 47 3.35 -1.60 6.38
C VAL A 47 4.51 -0.95 7.13
N ALA A 48 5.73 -1.18 6.68
CA ALA A 48 6.92 -0.60 7.27
C ALA A 48 7.90 -0.18 6.19
N PHE A 49 8.28 1.08 6.23
CA PHE A 49 9.34 1.64 5.40
C PHE A 49 10.57 1.86 6.27
N LEU A 50 11.61 1.07 6.02
CA LEU A 50 12.76 0.96 6.88
C LEU A 50 13.94 1.76 6.28
N HIS A 51 14.59 2.53 7.11
CA HIS A 51 15.69 3.40 6.70
C HIS A 51 17.07 2.80 7.01
N ASN A 52 17.10 1.65 7.67
CA ASN A 52 18.34 1.02 8.13
C ASN A 52 18.55 -0.32 7.39
N ASP A 53 19.61 -0.40 6.59
CA ASP A 53 20.00 -1.60 5.85
C ASP A 53 20.95 -2.54 6.63
N ASN A 54 21.41 -2.11 7.82
CA ASN A 54 22.40 -2.88 8.59
C ASN A 54 21.83 -4.13 9.26
N HIS A 55 20.50 -4.29 9.33
CA HIS A 55 19.84 -5.38 10.03
C HIS A 55 18.85 -6.16 9.13
N VAL A 56 19.07 -6.13 7.81
CA VAL A 56 18.15 -6.74 6.84
C VAL A 56 17.91 -8.23 7.11
N MET A 57 18.96 -8.99 7.41
CA MET A 57 18.84 -10.42 7.66
C MET A 57 18.16 -10.73 9.00
N GLU A 58 18.47 -9.96 10.03
CA GLU A 58 17.81 -10.06 11.34
C GLU A 58 16.32 -9.71 11.24
N LEU A 59 15.99 -8.67 10.49
CA LEU A 59 14.61 -8.30 10.21
C LEU A 59 13.86 -9.36 9.42
N ARG A 60 14.49 -9.93 8.39
CA ARG A 60 13.91 -11.03 7.63
C ARG A 60 13.56 -12.21 8.56
N ASP A 61 14.47 -12.59 9.44
CA ASP A 61 14.27 -13.72 10.35
C ASP A 61 13.17 -13.40 11.39
N ALA A 62 13.13 -12.17 11.91
CA ALA A 62 12.10 -11.73 12.82
C ALA A 62 10.72 -11.67 12.14
N PHE A 63 10.62 -11.16 10.92
CA PHE A 63 9.38 -11.20 10.14
C PHE A 63 8.94 -12.63 9.85
N SER A 64 9.87 -13.53 9.54
CA SER A 64 9.57 -14.95 9.34
C SER A 64 8.92 -15.58 10.58
N GLN A 65 9.38 -15.23 11.76
CA GLN A 65 8.82 -15.74 13.01
C GLN A 65 7.39 -15.27 13.25
N ILE A 66 7.10 -13.99 13.02
CA ILE A 66 5.76 -13.44 13.25
C ILE A 66 4.75 -13.79 12.16
N LEU A 67 5.23 -14.08 10.94
CA LEU A 67 4.37 -14.43 9.80
C LEU A 67 4.09 -15.94 9.75
N SER A 68 4.98 -16.77 10.32
CA SER A 68 4.80 -18.21 10.37
C SER A 68 3.54 -18.61 11.13
N GLY A 69 2.69 -19.42 10.51
CA GLY A 69 1.44 -19.90 11.09
C GLY A 69 0.31 -18.89 11.17
N ARG A 70 0.52 -17.66 10.69
CA ARG A 70 -0.58 -16.69 10.57
C ARG A 70 -1.44 -17.01 9.37
N GLN A 71 -2.73 -16.87 9.57
CA GLN A 71 -3.70 -16.97 8.48
C GLN A 71 -3.81 -15.66 7.72
N ALA A 72 -4.17 -15.76 6.44
CA ALA A 72 -4.40 -14.61 5.60
C ALA A 72 -5.58 -13.78 6.13
N PRO A 73 -5.37 -12.52 6.51
CA PRO A 73 -6.48 -11.66 6.87
C PRO A 73 -7.25 -11.24 5.62
N SER A 74 -8.53 -10.94 5.80
CA SER A 74 -9.35 -10.30 4.77
C SER A 74 -9.33 -8.78 4.93
N ILE A 75 -9.49 -8.09 3.80
CA ILE A 75 -9.67 -6.64 3.77
C ILE A 75 -10.86 -6.31 2.87
N THR A 76 -11.76 -5.47 3.37
CA THR A 76 -12.84 -4.87 2.58
C THR A 76 -12.44 -3.46 2.19
N LEU A 77 -12.33 -3.23 0.90
CA LEU A 77 -11.98 -1.95 0.31
C LEU A 77 -13.27 -1.26 -0.12
N ASP A 78 -13.70 -0.31 0.65
CA ASP A 78 -14.98 0.39 0.50
C ASP A 78 -14.83 1.89 0.26
N LYS A 79 -13.59 2.38 0.19
CA LYS A 79 -13.31 3.78 -0.11
C LYS A 79 -12.36 3.90 -1.30
N LEU A 80 -12.76 4.69 -2.27
CA LEU A 80 -11.90 5.21 -3.34
C LEU A 80 -11.69 6.70 -3.06
N GLU A 81 -10.46 7.08 -2.80
CA GLU A 81 -10.11 8.40 -2.27
C GLU A 81 -8.89 9.01 -2.97
N ALA A 82 -8.66 10.28 -2.70
CA ALA A 82 -7.43 10.97 -3.05
C ALA A 82 -6.93 11.81 -1.87
N PHE A 83 -5.62 11.87 -1.71
CA PHE A 83 -4.97 12.75 -0.74
C PHE A 83 -3.70 13.36 -1.31
N ALA A 84 -3.33 14.55 -0.82
CA ALA A 84 -2.05 15.16 -1.17
C ALA A 84 -0.93 14.57 -0.30
N THR A 85 0.23 14.32 -0.92
CA THR A 85 1.42 13.92 -0.17
C THR A 85 1.87 15.04 0.77
N GLN A 86 2.63 14.68 1.80
CA GLN A 86 3.16 15.63 2.78
C GLN A 86 3.99 16.75 2.14
N SER A 87 4.70 16.44 1.06
CA SER A 87 5.46 17.44 0.29
C SER A 87 4.58 18.37 -0.56
N GLY A 88 3.31 18.04 -0.73
CA GLY A 88 2.39 18.75 -1.61
C GLY A 88 2.69 18.61 -3.11
N LYS A 89 3.64 17.76 -3.50
CA LYS A 89 4.08 17.61 -4.89
C LYS A 89 3.24 16.63 -5.70
N GLU A 90 2.55 15.73 -5.02
CA GLU A 90 1.77 14.67 -5.66
C GLU A 90 0.42 14.50 -4.95
N ILE A 91 -0.55 14.05 -5.74
CA ILE A 91 -1.85 13.60 -5.26
C ILE A 91 -1.90 12.10 -5.48
N VAL A 92 -2.24 11.35 -4.43
CA VAL A 92 -2.34 9.89 -4.46
C VAL A 92 -3.80 9.49 -4.59
N ILE A 93 -4.12 8.72 -5.63
CA ILE A 93 -5.40 8.04 -5.77
C ILE A 93 -5.26 6.67 -5.11
N ASN A 94 -6.12 6.34 -4.18
CA ASN A 94 -5.99 5.13 -3.38
C ASN A 94 -7.31 4.46 -3.02
N LEU A 95 -7.20 3.18 -2.71
CA LEU A 95 -8.24 2.43 -2.01
C LEU A 95 -7.92 2.36 -0.52
N ALA A 96 -8.95 2.39 0.30
CA ALA A 96 -8.82 2.24 1.74
C ALA A 96 -10.02 1.50 2.36
N PRO A 97 -9.83 0.81 3.49
CA PRO A 97 -10.92 0.25 4.27
C PRO A 97 -11.47 1.28 5.26
N SER A 98 -12.80 1.37 5.41
CA SER A 98 -13.40 2.13 6.51
C SER A 98 -13.23 1.44 7.86
N HIS A 99 -13.32 0.12 7.86
CA HIS A 99 -13.27 -0.72 9.05
C HIS A 99 -12.31 -1.90 8.81
N PRO A 100 -10.99 -1.72 9.01
CA PRO A 100 -10.06 -2.83 8.91
C PRO A 100 -10.37 -3.89 9.97
N SER A 101 -10.20 -5.18 9.60
CA SER A 101 -10.42 -6.29 10.52
C SER A 101 -9.39 -6.31 11.66
N ASP A 102 -9.76 -6.90 12.78
CA ASP A 102 -8.85 -7.05 13.92
C ASP A 102 -7.63 -7.90 13.56
N GLU A 103 -7.81 -8.92 12.71
CA GLU A 103 -6.72 -9.77 12.24
C GLU A 103 -5.71 -8.98 11.38
N LEU A 104 -6.22 -8.09 10.51
CA LEU A 104 -5.35 -7.22 9.70
C LEU A 104 -4.60 -6.23 10.58
N LEU A 105 -5.29 -5.59 11.52
CA LEU A 105 -4.66 -4.66 12.47
C LEU A 105 -3.61 -5.35 13.34
N ALA A 106 -3.88 -6.57 13.80
CA ALA A 106 -2.93 -7.36 14.58
C ALA A 106 -1.67 -7.74 13.77
N LEU A 107 -1.85 -8.10 12.49
CA LEU A 107 -0.74 -8.38 11.59
C LEU A 107 0.13 -7.14 11.37
N ILE A 108 -0.48 -6.01 11.07
CA ILE A 108 0.21 -4.73 10.86
C ILE A 108 0.97 -4.33 12.11
N ASP A 109 0.34 -4.40 13.28
CA ASP A 109 0.96 -4.07 14.57
C ASP A 109 2.17 -4.97 14.86
N ALA A 110 2.05 -6.27 14.64
CA ALA A 110 3.14 -7.21 14.82
C ALA A 110 4.36 -6.88 13.93
N ILE A 111 4.13 -6.55 12.66
CA ILE A 111 5.18 -6.16 11.71
C ILE A 111 5.85 -4.86 12.16
N ARG A 112 5.07 -3.85 12.50
CA ARG A 112 5.59 -2.56 12.93
C ARG A 112 6.34 -2.64 14.25
N THR A 113 5.88 -3.47 15.18
CA THR A 113 6.57 -3.73 16.45
C THR A 113 7.94 -4.36 16.23
N VAL A 114 8.06 -5.33 15.34
CA VAL A 114 9.36 -5.92 14.97
C VAL A 114 10.30 -4.87 14.39
N ALA A 115 9.81 -4.03 13.48
CA ALA A 115 10.59 -2.97 12.88
C ALA A 115 11.12 -1.97 13.93
N ILE A 116 10.26 -1.53 14.86
CA ILE A 116 10.62 -0.61 15.95
C ILE A 116 11.62 -1.27 16.90
N SER A 117 11.40 -2.52 17.27
CA SER A 117 12.28 -3.27 18.20
C SER A 117 13.67 -3.50 17.64
N SER A 118 13.83 -3.52 16.31
CA SER A 118 15.13 -3.60 15.64
C SER A 118 15.86 -2.25 15.55
N GLY A 119 15.29 -1.18 16.09
CA GLY A 119 15.85 0.17 16.04
C GLY A 119 15.53 0.93 14.76
N SER A 120 14.67 0.41 13.92
CA SER A 120 14.23 1.10 12.71
C SER A 120 13.31 2.28 13.04
N GLN A 121 13.55 3.40 12.37
CA GLN A 121 12.64 4.53 12.45
C GLN A 121 11.55 4.36 11.40
N ILE A 122 10.32 4.14 11.85
CA ILE A 122 9.15 4.06 10.99
C ILE A 122 8.23 5.26 11.21
N SER A 123 7.48 5.63 10.17
CA SER A 123 6.54 6.73 10.25
C SER A 123 5.49 6.46 11.33
N LYS A 124 5.18 7.49 12.13
CA LYS A 124 4.09 7.44 13.12
C LYS A 124 2.72 7.64 12.48
N ASP A 125 2.68 8.37 11.38
CA ASP A 125 1.46 8.73 10.66
C ASP A 125 1.13 7.64 9.63
N PHE A 126 0.92 6.43 10.13
CA PHE A 126 0.55 5.29 9.28
C PHE A 126 -0.96 5.19 9.13
N PHE A 127 -1.43 5.08 7.89
CA PHE A 127 -2.80 4.71 7.58
C PHE A 127 -2.84 3.68 6.46
N ILE A 128 -3.84 2.81 6.49
CA ILE A 128 -3.98 1.74 5.50
C ILE A 128 -4.49 2.35 4.20
N HIS A 129 -3.68 2.25 3.15
CA HIS A 129 -4.07 2.65 1.81
C HIS A 129 -3.36 1.83 0.75
N ILE A 130 -4.00 1.69 -0.39
CA ILE A 130 -3.45 1.01 -1.56
C ILE A 130 -3.38 2.04 -2.69
N THR A 131 -2.19 2.43 -3.07
CA THR A 131 -1.98 3.39 -4.16
C THR A 131 -2.39 2.78 -5.49
N LEU A 132 -3.30 3.43 -6.19
CA LEU A 132 -3.70 3.09 -7.55
C LEU A 132 -2.93 3.91 -8.58
N GLY A 133 -2.67 5.15 -8.29
CA GLY A 133 -1.96 6.06 -9.17
C GLY A 133 -1.57 7.36 -8.47
N ARG A 134 -0.77 8.15 -9.17
CA ARG A 134 -0.29 9.45 -8.69
C ARG A 134 -0.47 10.51 -9.75
N ILE A 135 -0.92 11.68 -9.32
CA ILE A 135 -1.06 12.88 -10.15
C ILE A 135 0.01 13.87 -9.68
N ASP A 136 0.73 14.46 -10.60
CA ASP A 136 1.63 15.57 -10.26
C ASP A 136 0.78 16.79 -9.87
N ALA A 137 1.11 17.45 -8.77
CA ALA A 137 0.35 18.62 -8.30
C ALA A 137 0.40 19.83 -9.25
N GLN A 138 1.26 19.77 -10.27
CA GLN A 138 1.27 20.75 -11.36
C GLN A 138 0.19 20.48 -12.41
N ASP A 139 -0.29 19.25 -12.51
CA ASP A 139 -1.24 18.82 -13.56
C ASP A 139 -2.70 18.93 -13.10
N ALA A 140 -2.96 18.82 -11.80
CA ALA A 140 -4.30 18.97 -11.23
C ALA A 140 -4.24 19.31 -9.74
N THR A 141 -5.31 19.88 -9.21
CA THR A 141 -5.51 20.09 -7.78
C THR A 141 -6.10 18.86 -7.10
N LEU A 142 -5.96 18.79 -5.78
CA LEU A 142 -6.59 17.74 -4.99
C LEU A 142 -8.12 17.74 -5.15
N ASP A 143 -8.75 18.92 -5.19
CA ASP A 143 -10.20 19.06 -5.36
C ASP A 143 -10.65 18.54 -6.73
N GLU A 144 -9.93 18.82 -7.79
CA GLU A 144 -10.21 18.27 -9.12
C GLU A 144 -10.14 16.73 -9.13
N GLY A 145 -9.14 16.15 -8.51
CA GLY A 145 -9.03 14.69 -8.37
C GLY A 145 -10.17 14.09 -7.54
N LYS A 146 -10.55 14.75 -6.44
CA LYS A 146 -11.69 14.32 -5.60
C LYS A 146 -13.02 14.42 -6.33
N ASP A 147 -13.24 15.47 -7.12
CA ASP A 147 -14.47 15.66 -7.89
C ASP A 147 -14.66 14.54 -8.92
N VAL A 148 -13.60 14.14 -9.62
CA VAL A 148 -13.65 13.01 -10.55
C VAL A 148 -14.03 11.72 -9.82
N ILE A 149 -13.38 11.42 -8.70
CA ILE A 149 -13.61 10.21 -7.91
C ILE A 149 -15.05 10.19 -7.36
N SER A 150 -15.55 11.31 -6.84
CA SER A 150 -16.87 11.38 -6.23
C SER A 150 -18.02 11.17 -7.22
N ALA A 151 -17.78 11.36 -8.50
CA ALA A 151 -18.76 11.11 -9.57
C ALA A 151 -18.83 9.64 -10.00
N LEU A 152 -17.91 8.79 -9.53
CA LEU A 152 -17.86 7.37 -9.87
C LEU A 152 -18.73 6.54 -8.94
N ASP A 153 -19.36 5.51 -9.50
CA ASP A 153 -20.05 4.49 -8.73
C ASP A 153 -19.06 3.37 -8.36
N PHE A 154 -18.44 3.52 -7.19
CA PHE A 154 -17.47 2.55 -6.69
C PHE A 154 -18.17 1.49 -5.84
N GLU A 155 -18.05 0.24 -6.26
CA GLU A 155 -18.61 -0.91 -5.56
C GLU A 155 -17.56 -1.54 -4.62
N PRO A 156 -17.82 -1.58 -3.31
CA PRO A 156 -16.91 -2.21 -2.35
C PRO A 156 -16.65 -3.68 -2.66
N PHE A 157 -15.43 -4.15 -2.38
CA PHE A 157 -15.07 -5.55 -2.54
C PHE A 157 -14.15 -6.03 -1.41
N THR A 158 -14.18 -7.35 -1.18
CA THR A 158 -13.37 -8.00 -0.15
C THR A 158 -12.38 -8.95 -0.80
N VAL A 159 -11.13 -8.91 -0.34
CA VAL A 159 -10.06 -9.80 -0.78
C VAL A 159 -9.30 -10.36 0.41
N SER A 160 -8.65 -11.51 0.19
CA SER A 160 -7.74 -12.14 1.15
C SER A 160 -6.30 -11.70 0.88
N ILE A 161 -5.56 -11.35 1.93
CA ILE A 161 -4.15 -10.98 1.85
C ILE A 161 -3.31 -12.24 2.04
N GLN A 162 -2.90 -12.85 0.94
CA GLN A 162 -2.21 -14.14 0.95
C GLN A 162 -0.69 -14.04 0.82
N GLU A 163 -0.18 -12.88 0.39
CA GLU A 163 1.25 -12.70 0.17
C GLU A 163 1.78 -11.47 0.87
N THR A 164 2.96 -11.63 1.47
CA THR A 164 3.77 -10.55 2.00
C THR A 164 5.14 -10.57 1.37
N GLU A 165 5.73 -9.41 1.18
CA GLU A 165 7.05 -9.28 0.59
C GLU A 165 7.91 -8.27 1.36
N TYR A 166 9.14 -8.68 1.67
CA TYR A 166 10.19 -7.82 2.18
C TYR A 166 11.20 -7.57 1.06
N ARG A 167 11.45 -6.33 0.72
CA ARG A 167 12.27 -5.97 -0.45
C ARG A 167 13.05 -4.67 -0.27
N TYR A 168 14.09 -4.52 -1.07
CA TYR A 168 14.77 -3.24 -1.23
C TYR A 168 13.93 -2.27 -2.07
N PHE A 169 14.02 -0.99 -1.74
CA PHE A 169 13.35 0.04 -2.51
C PHE A 169 13.85 0.03 -3.97
N ARG A 170 12.94 -0.13 -4.92
CA ARG A 170 13.23 -0.25 -6.35
C ARG A 170 14.23 -1.36 -6.71
N GLY A 171 14.29 -2.40 -5.91
CA GLY A 171 15.27 -3.45 -6.06
C GLY A 171 14.73 -4.85 -5.82
N ALA A 172 15.66 -5.76 -5.52
CA ALA A 172 15.39 -7.17 -5.36
C ALA A 172 14.53 -7.49 -4.14
N THR A 173 13.75 -8.56 -4.24
CA THR A 173 13.06 -9.19 -3.13
C THR A 173 14.09 -9.80 -2.17
N ILE A 174 13.92 -9.49 -0.88
CA ILE A 174 14.70 -10.11 0.21
C ILE A 174 14.06 -11.44 0.60
N ASN A 175 12.73 -11.44 0.83
CA ASN A 175 11.95 -12.65 1.08
C ASN A 175 10.46 -12.44 0.78
N ARG A 176 9.77 -13.55 0.54
CA ARG A 176 8.31 -13.62 0.36
C ARG A 176 7.74 -14.67 1.29
N TRP A 177 6.55 -14.38 1.81
CA TRP A 177 5.80 -15.31 2.63
C TRP A 177 4.38 -15.46 2.08
N THR A 178 3.90 -16.69 2.08
CA THR A 178 2.50 -17.00 1.78
C THR A 178 1.75 -17.20 3.08
N LEU A 179 0.65 -16.50 3.24
CA LEU A 179 -0.26 -16.67 4.36
C LEU A 179 -1.37 -17.65 3.95
N PRO A 180 -1.58 -18.75 4.68
CA PRO A 180 -2.62 -19.71 4.31
C PRO A 180 -4.01 -19.10 4.44
N SER A 181 -4.88 -19.45 3.49
CA SER A 181 -6.31 -19.15 3.59
C SER A 181 -7.01 -20.12 4.53
N ASN A 182 -8.07 -19.66 5.20
CA ASN A 182 -9.01 -20.51 5.95
C ASN A 182 -9.85 -21.37 5.00
#